data_25621c3cc41e2743a3f1d5be2e3e0ac7
#
_entry.id   25621c3cc41e2743a3f1d5be2e3e0ac7
#
_cell.length_a   1.000
_cell.length_b   1.000
_cell.length_c   1.000
_cell.angle_alpha   90.00
_cell.angle_beta   90.00
_cell.angle_gamma   90.00
#
_symmetry.space_group_name_H-M   'P 1'
#
loop_
_entity.id
_entity.type
_entity.pdbx_description
1 polymer ?
#
loop_
_entity_poly.entity_id
_entity_poly.type
_entity_poly.pdbx_seq_one_letter_code
_entity_poly.pdbx_strand_id
1 'polypeptide(L)'
;FDSDLVVCDAAGRVQRFDSKHNVRDYWYQNCVNAGFYLMDRSICDRVPKGQKTDLEKDILSAMIADGAAVYGYRSPEYIKDVGTVERIRRAEQELTSGFIAGKNLNKPQRAIFLDRDGTINRKNGLVYQEDQFELEPCAVEAIRAINSSGYLAIVVTNQPVVARGLCQIEDVERIHRKMETLLGQEGVYLDDICYCP
;
A
#
# COMPACT_ATOMS: atom_id res chain seq x y z
N PHE A 1 9.47 0.49 7.31
CA PHE A 1 8.09 0.00 7.38
C PHE A 1 8.06 -1.24 8.28
N ASP A 2 7.39 -1.17 9.42
CA ASP A 2 7.42 -2.21 10.46
C ASP A 2 6.23 -3.20 10.34
N SER A 3 5.93 -3.63 9.11
CA SER A 3 4.84 -4.55 8.85
C SER A 3 5.16 -5.52 7.73
N ASP A 4 4.53 -6.69 7.77
CA ASP A 4 4.58 -7.66 6.70
C ASP A 4 3.77 -7.12 5.50
N LEU A 5 4.32 -7.23 4.29
CA LEU A 5 3.69 -6.74 3.07
C LEU A 5 2.86 -7.85 2.40
N VAL A 6 1.78 -7.44 1.77
CA VAL A 6 1.02 -8.28 0.84
C VAL A 6 1.42 -7.88 -0.58
N VAL A 7 2.13 -8.73 -1.28
CA VAL A 7 2.59 -8.48 -2.65
C VAL A 7 1.57 -9.06 -3.63
N CYS A 8 0.92 -8.17 -4.39
CA CYS A 8 -0.07 -8.52 -5.40
C CYS A 8 0.45 -8.23 -6.82
N ASP A 9 -0.11 -8.94 -7.80
CA ASP A 9 0.01 -8.56 -9.20
C ASP A 9 -1.01 -7.46 -9.59
N ALA A 10 -0.99 -7.04 -10.86
CA ALA A 10 -1.90 -6.02 -11.40
C ALA A 10 -3.39 -6.39 -11.32
N ALA A 11 -3.71 -7.70 -11.26
CA ALA A 11 -5.08 -8.19 -11.08
C ALA A 11 -5.51 -8.29 -9.61
N GLY A 12 -4.64 -7.88 -8.67
CA GLY A 12 -4.89 -7.98 -7.23
C GLY A 12 -4.69 -9.37 -6.65
N ARG A 13 -4.16 -10.33 -7.43
CA ARG A 13 -3.87 -11.67 -6.94
C ARG A 13 -2.62 -11.65 -6.08
N VAL A 14 -2.72 -12.18 -4.87
CA VAL A 14 -1.60 -12.25 -3.93
C VAL A 14 -0.56 -13.24 -4.45
N GLN A 15 0.67 -12.76 -4.62
CA GLN A 15 1.82 -13.54 -5.04
C GLN A 15 2.60 -14.12 -3.85
N ARG A 16 2.71 -13.32 -2.79
CA ARG A 16 3.35 -13.73 -1.54
C ARG A 16 3.04 -12.75 -0.40
N PHE A 17 3.24 -13.22 0.79
CA PHE A 17 3.42 -12.40 1.99
C PHE A 17 4.93 -12.21 2.20
N ASP A 18 5.36 -10.97 2.38
CA ASP A 18 6.77 -10.63 2.57
C ASP A 18 7.01 -10.09 3.97
N SER A 19 7.68 -10.91 4.78
CA SER A 19 7.95 -10.58 6.18
C SER A 19 8.76 -9.30 6.33
N LYS A 20 8.42 -8.49 7.33
CA LYS A 20 9.17 -7.30 7.71
C LYS A 20 10.64 -7.59 8.09
N HIS A 21 10.96 -8.83 8.39
CA HIS A 21 12.33 -9.26 8.72
C HIS A 21 13.16 -9.59 7.48
N ASN A 22 12.55 -9.65 6.29
CA ASN A 22 13.26 -9.90 5.05
C ASN A 22 13.95 -8.62 4.56
N VAL A 23 15.11 -8.79 3.96
CA VAL A 23 15.74 -7.72 3.17
C VAL A 23 14.94 -7.55 1.88
N ARG A 24 14.48 -6.33 1.63
CA ARG A 24 13.69 -6.00 0.44
C ARG A 24 14.57 -5.26 -0.55
N ASP A 25 14.94 -5.93 -1.61
CA ASP A 25 15.77 -5.45 -2.71
C ASP A 25 14.95 -5.11 -3.97
N TYR A 26 13.64 -4.88 -3.80
CA TYR A 26 12.69 -4.56 -4.85
C TYR A 26 11.73 -3.44 -4.43
N TRP A 27 11.17 -2.73 -5.42
CA TRP A 27 10.15 -1.72 -5.18
C TRP A 27 8.78 -2.36 -4.93
N TYR A 28 8.07 -1.91 -3.91
CA TYR A 28 6.81 -2.50 -3.47
C TYR A 28 5.74 -1.45 -3.20
N GLN A 29 4.49 -1.87 -3.30
CA GLN A 29 3.35 -1.09 -2.83
C GLN A 29 3.28 -1.15 -1.30
N ASN A 30 2.85 -0.04 -0.68
CA ASN A 30 2.69 0.04 0.78
C ASN A 30 1.41 -0.66 1.26
N CYS A 31 1.21 -1.91 0.83
CA CYS A 31 0.06 -2.73 1.21
C CYS A 31 0.45 -3.71 2.32
N VAL A 32 -0.13 -3.52 3.50
CA VAL A 32 0.08 -4.40 4.66
C VAL A 32 -1.14 -5.28 4.90
N ASN A 33 -0.90 -6.42 5.54
CA ASN A 33 -1.98 -7.31 5.93
C ASN A 33 -2.81 -6.69 7.05
N ALA A 34 -4.10 -6.52 6.80
CA ALA A 34 -5.06 -5.95 7.74
C ALA A 34 -5.60 -6.95 8.76
N GLY A 35 -5.31 -8.25 8.58
CA GLY A 35 -5.87 -9.32 9.42
C GLY A 35 -7.35 -9.62 9.17
N PHE A 36 -7.94 -9.08 8.11
CA PHE A 36 -9.31 -9.37 7.69
C PHE A 36 -9.32 -10.31 6.50
N TYR A 37 -10.07 -11.43 6.63
CA TYR A 37 -10.12 -12.45 5.60
C TYR A 37 -11.55 -12.89 5.33
N LEU A 38 -11.93 -12.94 4.06
CA LEU A 38 -13.13 -13.63 3.58
C LEU A 38 -12.68 -14.91 2.88
N MET A 39 -13.07 -16.06 3.42
CA MET A 39 -12.57 -17.34 2.94
C MET A 39 -13.71 -18.36 2.81
N ASP A 40 -13.56 -19.28 1.86
CA ASP A 40 -14.41 -20.46 1.80
C ASP A 40 -14.15 -21.37 3.01
N ARG A 41 -15.21 -22.05 3.48
CA ARG A 41 -15.12 -22.93 4.65
C ARG A 41 -14.12 -24.08 4.48
N SER A 42 -13.86 -24.51 3.26
CA SER A 42 -12.89 -25.56 2.93
C SER A 42 -11.47 -25.26 3.42
N ILE A 43 -11.15 -24.01 3.74
CA ILE A 43 -9.85 -23.69 4.33
C ILE A 43 -9.63 -24.38 5.68
N CYS A 44 -10.71 -24.66 6.42
CA CYS A 44 -10.64 -25.39 7.71
C CYS A 44 -10.07 -26.79 7.53
N ASP A 45 -10.23 -27.41 6.36
CA ASP A 45 -9.71 -28.74 6.07
C ASP A 45 -8.18 -28.75 5.88
N ARG A 46 -7.60 -27.57 5.65
CA ARG A 46 -6.15 -27.36 5.53
C ARG A 46 -5.46 -27.11 6.86
N VAL A 47 -6.23 -26.86 7.92
CA VAL A 47 -5.67 -26.57 9.25
C VAL A 47 -5.42 -27.88 10.00
N PRO A 48 -4.16 -28.23 10.34
CA PRO A 48 -3.85 -29.47 11.05
C PRO A 48 -4.47 -29.47 12.46
N LYS A 49 -5.18 -30.55 12.80
CA LYS A 49 -5.79 -30.70 14.14
C LYS A 49 -4.72 -30.79 15.21
N GLY A 50 -4.88 -30.02 16.29
CA GLY A 50 -4.01 -30.06 17.45
C GLY A 50 -2.60 -29.48 17.26
N GLN A 51 -2.34 -28.80 16.16
CA GLN A 51 -1.08 -28.12 15.91
C GLN A 51 -1.28 -26.60 15.95
N LYS A 52 -0.30 -25.88 16.51
CA LYS A 52 -0.25 -24.44 16.41
C LYS A 52 0.13 -24.08 14.98
N THR A 53 -0.72 -23.34 14.30
CA THR A 53 -0.58 -22.99 12.89
C THR A 53 -0.80 -21.48 12.71
N ASP A 54 0.05 -20.83 11.95
CA ASP A 54 -0.10 -19.45 11.52
C ASP A 54 -0.88 -19.42 10.21
N LEU A 55 -1.99 -18.68 10.18
CA LEU A 55 -2.87 -18.62 9.01
C LEU A 55 -2.13 -18.11 7.78
N GLU A 56 -1.36 -17.05 7.93
CA GLU A 56 -0.67 -16.38 6.81
C GLU A 56 0.55 -17.19 6.35
N LYS A 57 1.43 -17.54 7.30
CA LYS A 57 2.72 -18.16 6.99
C LYS A 57 2.58 -19.62 6.55
N ASP A 58 1.71 -20.37 7.24
CA ASP A 58 1.61 -21.81 7.04
C ASP A 58 0.51 -22.18 6.03
N ILE A 59 -0.68 -21.53 6.13
CA ILE A 59 -1.84 -21.92 5.33
C ILE A 59 -1.93 -21.13 4.03
N LEU A 60 -2.02 -19.79 4.12
CA LEU A 60 -2.21 -18.96 2.93
C LEU A 60 -0.98 -18.99 2.01
N SER A 61 0.23 -18.99 2.57
CA SER A 61 1.46 -19.10 1.78
C SER A 61 1.55 -20.43 1.05
N ALA A 62 1.17 -21.54 1.70
CA ALA A 62 1.10 -22.86 1.05
C ALA A 62 0.03 -22.89 -0.05
N MET A 63 -1.15 -22.30 0.19
CA MET A 63 -2.21 -22.20 -0.82
C MET A 63 -1.77 -21.42 -2.06
N ILE A 64 -1.05 -20.31 -1.87
CA ILE A 64 -0.50 -19.52 -2.97
C ILE A 64 0.52 -20.33 -3.77
N ALA A 65 1.41 -21.06 -3.08
CA ALA A 65 2.39 -21.94 -3.71
C ALA A 65 1.73 -23.08 -4.51
N ASP A 66 0.60 -23.60 -4.02
CA ASP A 66 -0.24 -24.60 -4.72
C ASP A 66 -1.05 -24.01 -5.89
N GLY A 67 -0.94 -22.69 -6.16
CA GLY A 67 -1.64 -22.01 -7.24
C GLY A 67 -3.08 -21.59 -6.92
N ALA A 68 -3.50 -21.66 -5.64
CA ALA A 68 -4.83 -21.18 -5.24
C ALA A 68 -5.01 -19.69 -5.53
N ALA A 69 -6.23 -19.30 -5.85
CA ALA A 69 -6.58 -17.91 -6.10
C ALA A 69 -6.83 -17.19 -4.76
N VAL A 70 -5.84 -16.44 -4.30
CA VAL A 70 -5.92 -15.54 -3.14
C VAL A 70 -5.84 -14.12 -3.65
N TYR A 71 -6.79 -13.26 -3.25
CA TYR A 71 -6.85 -11.87 -3.71
C TYR A 71 -6.73 -10.91 -2.55
N GLY A 72 -5.98 -9.82 -2.76
CA GLY A 72 -5.91 -8.69 -1.83
C GLY A 72 -7.00 -7.67 -2.16
N TYR A 73 -7.77 -7.26 -1.16
CA TYR A 73 -8.67 -6.12 -1.24
C TYR A 73 -7.97 -4.91 -0.61
N ARG A 74 -7.60 -3.93 -1.44
CA ARG A 74 -6.97 -2.68 -0.97
C ARG A 74 -8.05 -1.75 -0.44
N SER A 75 -7.88 -1.28 0.80
CA SER A 75 -8.78 -0.30 1.42
C SER A 75 -7.98 0.85 2.01
N PRO A 76 -8.39 2.12 1.78
CA PRO A 76 -7.84 3.29 2.47
C PRO A 76 -8.46 3.49 3.86
N GLU A 77 -9.39 2.64 4.28
CA GLU A 77 -9.99 2.74 5.61
C GLU A 77 -8.95 2.57 6.71
N TYR A 78 -9.24 3.20 7.85
CA TYR A 78 -8.36 3.14 9.01
C TYR A 78 -8.28 1.70 9.56
N ILE A 79 -7.08 1.16 9.56
CA ILE A 79 -6.75 -0.14 10.16
C ILE A 79 -5.54 0.05 11.06
N LYS A 80 -5.63 -0.47 12.29
CA LYS A 80 -4.53 -0.38 13.24
C LYS A 80 -4.47 -1.62 14.12
N ASP A 81 -3.29 -2.21 14.21
CA ASP A 81 -2.98 -3.21 15.21
C ASP A 81 -2.89 -2.55 16.61
N VAL A 82 -3.65 -3.08 17.55
CA VAL A 82 -3.73 -2.59 18.95
C VAL A 82 -3.09 -3.58 19.95
N GLY A 83 -2.11 -4.33 19.53
CA GLY A 83 -1.43 -5.35 20.33
C GLY A 83 -0.59 -4.83 21.52
N THR A 84 -0.46 -3.51 21.71
CA THR A 84 0.25 -2.90 22.86
C THR A 84 -0.57 -1.80 23.50
N VAL A 85 -0.32 -1.53 24.80
CA VAL A 85 -1.01 -0.48 25.55
C VAL A 85 -0.81 0.90 24.91
N GLU A 86 0.36 1.16 24.37
CA GLU A 86 0.65 2.42 23.67
C GLU A 86 -0.19 2.56 22.39
N ARG A 87 -0.30 1.48 21.60
CA ARG A 87 -1.14 1.46 20.39
C ARG A 87 -2.62 1.60 20.71
N ILE A 88 -3.10 1.01 21.82
CA ILE A 88 -4.48 1.20 22.31
C ILE A 88 -4.71 2.69 22.63
N ARG A 89 -3.85 3.32 23.44
CA ARG A 89 -3.98 4.74 23.80
C ARG A 89 -4.00 5.65 22.57
N ARG A 90 -3.14 5.36 21.60
CA ARG A 90 -3.13 6.11 20.35
C ARG A 90 -4.42 5.91 19.56
N ALA A 91 -4.93 4.69 19.46
CA ALA A 91 -6.21 4.39 18.80
C ALA A 91 -7.38 5.12 19.49
N GLU A 92 -7.40 5.20 20.84
CA GLU A 92 -8.39 5.97 21.61
C GLU A 92 -8.34 7.48 21.29
N GLN A 93 -7.13 8.04 21.19
CA GLN A 93 -6.96 9.45 20.80
C GLN A 93 -7.44 9.71 19.37
N GLU A 94 -7.10 8.84 18.43
CA GLU A 94 -7.51 8.93 17.03
C GLU A 94 -9.03 8.75 16.87
N LEU A 95 -9.67 7.92 17.72
CA LEU A 95 -11.12 7.75 17.77
C LEU A 95 -11.82 9.00 18.32
N THR A 96 -11.33 9.52 19.45
CA THR A 96 -11.95 10.70 20.13
C THR A 96 -11.74 11.99 19.37
N SER A 97 -10.65 12.12 18.61
CA SER A 97 -10.38 13.27 17.74
C SER A 97 -11.25 13.31 16.47
N GLY A 98 -11.97 12.22 16.17
CA GLY A 98 -12.73 12.09 14.92
C GLY A 98 -11.89 11.69 13.71
N PHE A 99 -10.58 11.44 13.87
CA PHE A 99 -9.69 11.02 12.79
C PHE A 99 -10.18 9.74 12.11
N ILE A 100 -10.59 8.73 12.90
CA ILE A 100 -11.12 7.46 12.38
C ILE A 100 -12.42 7.68 11.61
N ALA A 101 -13.30 8.53 12.12
CA ALA A 101 -14.57 8.85 11.46
C ALA A 101 -14.35 9.53 10.09
N GLY A 102 -13.25 10.28 9.95
CA GLY A 102 -12.84 10.91 8.69
C GLY A 102 -12.33 9.92 7.64
N LYS A 103 -11.93 8.72 8.03
CA LYS A 103 -11.42 7.65 7.13
C LYS A 103 -12.46 6.56 6.82
N ASN A 104 -13.73 6.77 7.16
CA ASN A 104 -14.83 5.83 6.93
C ASN A 104 -15.42 6.01 5.53
N LEU A 105 -15.33 5.00 4.67
CA LEU A 105 -15.82 5.02 3.28
C LEU A 105 -17.35 5.19 3.15
N ASN A 106 -18.12 4.97 4.21
CA ASN A 106 -19.56 5.25 4.21
C ASN A 106 -19.88 6.76 4.30
N LYS A 107 -18.87 7.62 4.41
CA LYS A 107 -19.00 9.07 4.46
C LYS A 107 -18.20 9.70 3.31
N PRO A 108 -18.64 10.88 2.80
CA PRO A 108 -17.84 11.64 1.85
C PRO A 108 -16.45 11.91 2.43
N GLN A 109 -15.42 11.50 1.71
CA GLN A 109 -14.02 11.71 2.08
C GLN A 109 -13.55 13.05 1.49
N ARG A 110 -12.68 13.73 2.22
CA ARG A 110 -11.94 14.87 1.68
C ARG A 110 -10.62 14.39 1.15
N ALA A 111 -10.23 14.84 -0.03
CA ALA A 111 -8.97 14.45 -0.65
C ALA A 111 -8.18 15.67 -1.11
N ILE A 112 -6.86 15.54 -1.07
CA ILE A 112 -5.92 16.43 -1.76
C ILE A 112 -5.38 15.63 -2.94
N PHE A 113 -5.63 16.17 -4.14
CA PHE A 113 -5.11 15.59 -5.37
C PHE A 113 -3.75 16.20 -5.67
N LEU A 114 -2.78 15.35 -5.92
CA LEU A 114 -1.38 15.70 -6.17
C LEU A 114 -1.00 15.25 -7.58
N ASP A 115 -0.36 16.14 -8.36
CA ASP A 115 0.36 15.67 -9.54
C ASP A 115 1.63 14.90 -9.10
N ARG A 116 2.16 14.09 -10.00
CA ARG A 116 3.38 13.35 -9.75
C ARG A 116 4.61 14.17 -10.13
N ASP A 117 4.74 14.50 -11.41
CA ASP A 117 5.96 15.07 -11.99
C ASP A 117 6.09 16.57 -11.69
N GLY A 118 7.05 16.95 -10.86
CA GLY A 118 7.27 18.33 -10.39
C GLY A 118 6.49 18.66 -9.11
N THR A 119 5.81 17.69 -8.51
CA THR A 119 5.08 17.82 -7.23
C THR A 119 5.61 16.81 -6.21
N ILE A 120 5.58 15.52 -6.53
CA ILE A 120 6.11 14.46 -5.68
C ILE A 120 7.53 14.10 -6.06
N ASN A 121 7.83 14.05 -7.35
CA ASN A 121 9.18 13.85 -7.85
C ASN A 121 9.69 15.04 -8.63
N ARG A 122 10.99 15.18 -8.68
CA ARG A 122 11.69 16.19 -9.48
C ARG A 122 11.35 16.05 -10.95
N LYS A 123 11.07 17.18 -11.59
CA LYS A 123 10.74 17.23 -13.01
C LYS A 123 11.99 17.52 -13.85
N ASN A 124 12.71 16.46 -14.19
CA ASN A 124 13.86 16.52 -15.08
C ASN A 124 13.54 15.95 -16.48
N GLY A 125 12.47 16.46 -17.11
CA GLY A 125 11.93 15.91 -18.36
C GLY A 125 10.82 14.88 -18.14
N LEU A 126 10.73 13.89 -19.04
CA LEU A 126 9.79 12.77 -18.90
C LEU A 126 10.43 11.67 -18.05
N VAL A 127 9.71 11.17 -17.07
CA VAL A 127 10.15 10.09 -16.20
C VAL A 127 9.51 8.77 -16.68
N TYR A 128 10.31 7.93 -17.32
CA TYR A 128 9.89 6.64 -17.87
C TYR A 128 10.83 5.48 -17.50
N GLN A 129 11.87 5.75 -16.70
CA GLN A 129 12.77 4.75 -16.10
C GLN A 129 12.88 4.99 -14.60
N GLU A 130 13.11 3.92 -13.84
CA GLU A 130 13.15 3.97 -12.38
C GLU A 130 14.26 4.88 -11.83
N ASP A 131 15.43 4.91 -12.48
CA ASP A 131 16.58 5.73 -12.08
C ASP A 131 16.34 7.24 -12.25
N GLN A 132 15.41 7.62 -13.12
CA GLN A 132 15.00 9.03 -13.32
C GLN A 132 14.08 9.54 -12.21
N PHE A 133 13.51 8.64 -11.40
CA PHE A 133 12.58 9.02 -10.33
C PHE A 133 13.35 9.39 -9.05
N GLU A 134 13.21 10.63 -8.61
CA GLU A 134 13.80 11.17 -7.39
C GLU A 134 12.76 12.05 -6.67
N LEU A 135 12.54 11.81 -5.37
CA LEU A 135 11.57 12.60 -4.60
C LEU A 135 11.96 14.08 -4.53
N GLU A 136 10.96 14.94 -4.59
CA GLU A 136 11.11 16.35 -4.22
C GLU A 136 11.40 16.46 -2.71
N PRO A 137 12.32 17.34 -2.29
CA PRO A 137 12.71 17.43 -0.88
C PRO A 137 11.54 17.72 0.08
N CYS A 138 10.53 18.48 -0.37
CA CYS A 138 9.37 18.84 0.43
C CYS A 138 8.20 17.83 0.34
N ALA A 139 8.26 16.84 -0.56
CA ALA A 139 7.14 15.91 -0.80
C ALA A 139 6.78 15.10 0.44
N VAL A 140 7.79 14.62 1.17
CA VAL A 140 7.59 13.82 2.39
C VAL A 140 6.87 14.63 3.47
N GLU A 141 7.30 15.88 3.71
CA GLU A 141 6.68 16.76 4.72
C GLU A 141 5.25 17.13 4.34
N ALA A 142 5.01 17.45 3.06
CA ALA A 142 3.70 17.77 2.55
C ALA A 142 2.73 16.59 2.69
N ILE A 143 3.14 15.37 2.28
CA ILE A 143 2.32 14.17 2.42
C ILE A 143 2.10 13.82 3.89
N ARG A 144 3.10 14.00 4.76
CA ARG A 144 2.95 13.81 6.22
C ARG A 144 1.87 14.73 6.80
N ALA A 145 1.85 16.00 6.39
CA ALA A 145 0.81 16.95 6.80
C ALA A 145 -0.58 16.50 6.32
N ILE A 146 -0.70 16.01 5.07
CA ILE A 146 -1.96 15.46 4.55
C ILE A 146 -2.39 14.23 5.35
N ASN A 147 -1.50 13.26 5.57
CA ASN A 147 -1.80 12.05 6.34
C ASN A 147 -2.26 12.36 7.77
N SER A 148 -1.76 13.45 8.36
CA SER A 148 -2.13 13.89 9.72
C SER A 148 -3.42 14.70 9.77
N SER A 149 -3.88 15.26 8.65
CA SER A 149 -5.05 16.14 8.58
C SER A 149 -6.38 15.40 8.43
N GLY A 150 -6.37 14.08 8.18
CA GLY A 150 -7.56 13.29 7.88
C GLY A 150 -8.03 13.39 6.42
N TYR A 151 -7.32 14.14 5.57
CA TYR A 151 -7.54 14.11 4.12
C TYR A 151 -6.89 12.88 3.50
N LEU A 152 -7.43 12.42 2.38
CA LEU A 152 -6.77 11.43 1.53
C LEU A 152 -5.70 12.12 0.69
N ALA A 153 -4.54 11.47 0.55
CA ALA A 153 -3.48 11.86 -0.38
C ALA A 153 -3.62 11.02 -1.66
N ILE A 154 -4.15 11.60 -2.72
CA ILE A 154 -4.41 10.90 -3.98
C ILE A 154 -3.55 11.49 -5.09
N VAL A 155 -2.76 10.66 -5.76
CA VAL A 155 -2.02 11.08 -6.95
C VAL A 155 -2.93 11.01 -8.16
N VAL A 156 -2.94 12.08 -8.95
CA VAL A 156 -3.61 12.12 -10.27
C VAL A 156 -2.62 12.66 -11.27
N THR A 157 -2.16 11.82 -12.19
CA THR A 157 -1.09 12.18 -13.12
C THR A 157 -1.34 11.68 -14.54
N ASN A 158 -0.87 12.45 -15.51
CA ASN A 158 -0.87 12.03 -16.91
C ASN A 158 0.54 11.54 -17.29
N GLN A 159 0.61 10.29 -17.77
CA GLN A 159 1.85 9.62 -18.12
C GLN A 159 1.93 9.31 -19.63
N PRO A 160 2.10 10.32 -20.48
CA PRO A 160 2.08 10.15 -21.94
C PRO A 160 3.26 9.32 -22.47
N VAL A 161 4.14 8.86 -21.62
CA VAL A 161 5.35 8.10 -21.96
C VAL A 161 5.02 6.75 -22.61
N VAL A 162 3.92 6.13 -22.17
CA VAL A 162 3.40 4.86 -22.75
C VAL A 162 2.85 5.11 -24.15
N ALA A 163 1.93 6.09 -24.29
CA ALA A 163 1.35 6.44 -25.57
C ALA A 163 2.39 6.91 -26.61
N ARG A 164 3.52 7.45 -26.15
CA ARG A 164 4.67 7.85 -26.98
C ARG A 164 5.63 6.69 -27.30
N GLY A 165 5.39 5.50 -26.79
CA GLY A 165 6.24 4.32 -27.01
C GLY A 165 7.62 4.39 -26.32
N LEU A 166 7.78 5.24 -25.29
CA LEU A 166 9.05 5.37 -24.55
C LEU A 166 9.24 4.26 -23.51
N CYS A 167 8.14 3.70 -23.00
CA CYS A 167 8.13 2.60 -22.04
C CYS A 167 6.82 1.82 -22.12
N GLN A 168 6.74 0.72 -21.39
CA GLN A 168 5.52 -0.07 -21.22
C GLN A 168 4.78 0.37 -19.95
N ILE A 169 3.53 -0.06 -19.79
CA ILE A 169 2.71 0.28 -18.62
C ILE A 169 3.33 -0.26 -17.32
N GLU A 170 3.96 -1.42 -17.40
CA GLU A 170 4.66 -2.07 -16.29
C GLU A 170 5.85 -1.24 -15.78
N ASP A 171 6.48 -0.45 -16.66
CA ASP A 171 7.56 0.47 -16.27
C ASP A 171 7.00 1.62 -15.43
N VAL A 172 5.86 2.19 -15.83
CA VAL A 172 5.16 3.23 -15.06
C VAL A 172 4.75 2.69 -13.68
N GLU A 173 4.23 1.47 -13.63
CA GLU A 173 3.85 0.82 -12.37
C GLU A 173 5.07 0.55 -11.47
N ARG A 174 6.24 0.22 -12.03
CA ARG A 174 7.48 0.08 -11.25
C ARG A 174 7.91 1.41 -10.65
N ILE A 175 7.81 2.51 -11.41
CA ILE A 175 8.08 3.86 -10.92
C ILE A 175 7.12 4.22 -9.78
N HIS A 176 5.84 3.90 -9.90
CA HIS A 176 4.87 4.13 -8.83
C HIS A 176 5.19 3.29 -7.58
N ARG A 177 5.60 2.02 -7.73
CA ARG A 177 6.08 1.21 -6.60
C ARG A 177 7.33 1.79 -5.95
N LYS A 178 8.28 2.32 -6.73
CA LYS A 178 9.44 3.05 -6.19
C LYS A 178 9.00 4.26 -5.37
N MET A 179 8.07 5.06 -5.90
CA MET A 179 7.50 6.19 -5.18
C MET A 179 6.87 5.78 -3.84
N GLU A 180 6.00 4.77 -3.84
CA GLU A 180 5.36 4.27 -2.62
C GLU A 180 6.39 3.71 -1.63
N THR A 181 7.42 2.99 -2.12
CA THR A 181 8.50 2.47 -1.27
C THR A 181 9.27 3.57 -0.59
N LEU A 182 9.71 4.59 -1.34
CA LEU A 182 10.48 5.71 -0.80
C LEU A 182 9.68 6.52 0.20
N LEU A 183 8.41 6.82 -0.10
CA LEU A 183 7.50 7.50 0.82
C LEU A 183 7.25 6.67 2.09
N GLY A 184 7.05 5.36 1.94
CA GLY A 184 6.85 4.45 3.06
C GLY A 184 8.06 4.32 3.99
N GLN A 185 9.28 4.39 3.46
CA GLN A 185 10.52 4.43 4.25
C GLN A 185 10.56 5.66 5.17
N GLU A 186 9.97 6.78 4.71
CA GLU A 186 9.83 8.01 5.49
C GLU A 186 8.57 8.02 6.39
N GLY A 187 7.82 6.92 6.44
CA GLY A 187 6.62 6.77 7.27
C GLY A 187 5.42 7.56 6.79
N VAL A 188 5.34 7.88 5.49
CA VAL A 188 4.19 8.53 4.84
C VAL A 188 3.64 7.65 3.72
N TYR A 189 2.38 7.87 3.34
CA TYR A 189 1.70 7.01 2.37
C TYR A 189 0.74 7.80 1.48
N LEU A 190 0.46 7.21 0.32
CA LEU A 190 -0.60 7.64 -0.59
C LEU A 190 -1.81 6.72 -0.41
N ASP A 191 -2.99 7.31 -0.39
CA ASP A 191 -4.23 6.54 -0.30
C ASP A 191 -4.60 5.91 -1.65
N ASP A 192 -4.29 6.59 -2.78
CA ASP A 192 -4.48 6.04 -4.12
C ASP A 192 -3.59 6.72 -5.17
N ILE A 193 -3.43 6.04 -6.32
CA ILE A 193 -2.70 6.56 -7.48
C ILE A 193 -3.55 6.34 -8.74
N CYS A 194 -4.07 7.42 -9.30
CA CYS A 194 -4.81 7.43 -10.55
C CYS A 194 -3.92 8.00 -11.66
N TYR A 195 -3.74 7.27 -12.75
CA TYR A 195 -2.93 7.74 -13.86
C TYR A 195 -3.55 7.42 -15.22
N CYS A 196 -3.25 8.27 -16.19
CA CYS A 196 -3.57 8.04 -17.60
C CYS A 196 -2.23 7.72 -18.32
N PRO A 197 -2.08 6.51 -18.89
CA PRO A 197 -0.87 6.08 -19.57
C PRO A 197 -0.74 6.68 -20.97
#